data_9b7996495efe2c7ced577de3f16bdaeb
#
_entry.id   9b7996495efe2c7ced577de3f16bdaeb
#
_cell.length_a   1.000
_cell.length_b   1.000
_cell.length_c   1.000
_cell.angle_alpha   90.00
_cell.angle_beta   90.00
_cell.angle_gamma   90.00
#
_symmetry.space_group_name_H-M   'P 1'
#
loop_
_entity.id
_entity.type
_entity.pdbx_description
1 polymer ?
#
loop_
_entity_poly.entity_id
_entity_poly.type
_entity_poly.pdbx_seq_one_letter_code
_entity_poly.pdbx_strand_id
1 'polypeptide(L)'
;MQALEGIKVVDLSRALSGPFCSMVLADLGADVIKVESGPHGDMSRAWGPFDRGVSTYYLSCNRNKRGICVDFRQPAGLDVVRRLVAQADVVIENFKAGTMDAMGLGYAALSARDPRLVMGSVTAFGPRGPLRDWPGFDQIAQGYAGLMSLTGFPDGEPTRTGTAIGDLSSGMWVATGVMAALFERERTGRGQHVGTSLLESLVALLSVHGQRYLSLGDVPRRTGNAHAVIAPYGVFETADGPLNLAPITSDMWLRLCQLLDLPELPDDPRFATNDARVAHRDALKALLESRLRTRGKREWTQRFVDAGLPAGPINTLDEVFDDPQLAHCGLVEPVAHPTLGTLRQVVTPLGGMGDDVPAPRTRHAPPLLGEHTVDVLREAGYDDDAIDALLAGRTIFQADAVAEAVQ
;
A
#
# COMPACT_ATOMS: atom_id res chain seq x y z
N MET A 1 10.45 -9.49 -13.83
CA MET A 1 11.61 -9.09 -12.98
C MET A 1 11.67 -10.04 -11.78
N GLN A 2 12.79 -10.70 -11.55
CA GLN A 2 12.99 -11.60 -10.40
C GLN A 2 14.31 -11.24 -9.69
N ALA A 3 14.45 -9.96 -9.37
CA ALA A 3 15.68 -9.41 -8.80
C ALA A 3 16.05 -10.00 -7.42
N LEU A 4 15.08 -10.60 -6.72
CA LEU A 4 15.25 -11.21 -5.41
C LEU A 4 15.17 -12.76 -5.46
N GLU A 5 15.33 -13.37 -6.63
CA GLU A 5 15.40 -14.82 -6.76
C GLU A 5 16.52 -15.39 -5.87
N GLY A 6 16.21 -16.44 -5.10
CA GLY A 6 17.11 -17.05 -4.13
C GLY A 6 17.13 -16.38 -2.74
N ILE A 7 16.49 -15.22 -2.55
CA ILE A 7 16.33 -14.58 -1.25
C ILE A 7 15.16 -15.21 -0.50
N LYS A 8 15.43 -15.68 0.72
CA LYS A 8 14.42 -16.27 1.62
C LYS A 8 13.93 -15.24 2.63
N VAL A 9 12.61 -15.05 2.70
CA VAL A 9 11.97 -14.09 3.60
C VAL A 9 11.04 -14.82 4.56
N VAL A 10 11.21 -14.62 5.85
CA VAL A 10 10.23 -15.04 6.88
C VAL A 10 9.39 -13.81 7.26
N ASP A 11 8.10 -13.89 6.92
CA ASP A 11 7.12 -12.85 7.18
C ASP A 11 6.30 -13.19 8.43
N LEU A 12 6.65 -12.56 9.57
CA LEU A 12 5.94 -12.68 10.85
C LEU A 12 4.87 -11.59 11.00
N SER A 13 4.74 -10.70 10.02
CA SER A 13 3.86 -9.54 10.09
C SER A 13 2.39 -9.91 9.91
N ARG A 14 1.49 -8.98 10.23
CA ARG A 14 0.04 -9.16 10.16
C ARG A 14 -0.67 -7.91 9.68
N ALA A 15 -1.94 -8.04 9.34
CA ALA A 15 -2.80 -6.98 8.83
C ALA A 15 -2.36 -6.48 7.44
N LEU A 16 -1.71 -5.31 7.32
CA LEU A 16 -1.49 -4.69 6.03
C LEU A 16 -0.04 -4.25 5.79
N SER A 17 0.55 -3.41 6.64
CA SER A 17 1.83 -2.75 6.35
C SER A 17 3.00 -3.72 6.09
N GLY A 18 3.24 -4.65 7.01
CA GLY A 18 4.26 -5.68 6.85
C GLY A 18 3.91 -6.68 5.74
N PRO A 19 2.68 -7.24 5.68
CA PRO A 19 2.26 -8.09 4.58
C PRO A 19 2.37 -7.45 3.20
N PHE A 20 2.11 -6.15 3.08
CA PHE A 20 2.33 -5.41 1.82
C PHE A 20 3.82 -5.31 1.47
N CYS A 21 4.67 -5.05 2.45
CA CYS A 21 6.13 -5.06 2.26
C CYS A 21 6.61 -6.43 1.73
N SER A 22 6.27 -7.50 2.42
CA SER A 22 6.72 -8.85 2.05
C SER A 22 6.11 -9.34 0.72
N MET A 23 4.89 -8.87 0.36
CA MET A 23 4.31 -9.12 -0.96
C MET A 23 5.12 -8.44 -2.08
N VAL A 24 5.57 -7.19 -1.89
CA VAL A 24 6.44 -6.52 -2.86
C VAL A 24 7.73 -7.31 -3.07
N LEU A 25 8.36 -7.80 -1.99
CA LEU A 25 9.55 -8.65 -2.08
C LEU A 25 9.25 -9.98 -2.81
N ALA A 26 8.09 -10.60 -2.52
CA ALA A 26 7.64 -11.80 -3.20
C ALA A 26 7.41 -11.56 -4.70
N ASP A 27 6.77 -10.48 -5.08
CA ASP A 27 6.55 -10.12 -6.49
C ASP A 27 7.89 -9.92 -7.25
N LEU A 28 8.91 -9.44 -6.55
CA LEU A 28 10.26 -9.30 -7.09
C LEU A 28 11.09 -10.59 -7.11
N GLY A 29 10.50 -11.73 -6.71
CA GLY A 29 11.10 -13.06 -6.85
C GLY A 29 11.54 -13.72 -5.56
N ALA A 30 11.45 -13.05 -4.40
CA ALA A 30 11.81 -13.68 -3.14
C ALA A 30 10.90 -14.88 -2.80
N ASP A 31 11.45 -15.88 -2.13
CA ASP A 31 10.69 -16.97 -1.50
C ASP A 31 10.21 -16.51 -0.13
N VAL A 32 8.92 -16.18 -0.03
CA VAL A 32 8.33 -15.61 1.18
C VAL A 32 7.49 -16.64 1.92
N ILE A 33 7.89 -16.97 3.14
CA ILE A 33 7.14 -17.80 4.07
C ILE A 33 6.40 -16.90 5.04
N LYS A 34 5.06 -16.83 4.91
CA LYS A 34 4.20 -16.13 5.87
C LYS A 34 3.86 -17.03 7.02
N VAL A 35 4.30 -16.67 8.21
CA VAL A 35 4.03 -17.38 9.46
C VAL A 35 2.84 -16.74 10.16
N GLU A 36 1.76 -17.48 10.27
CA GLU A 36 0.53 -17.02 10.91
C GLU A 36 0.33 -17.71 12.27
N SER A 37 -0.22 -16.96 13.24
CA SER A 37 -0.45 -17.50 14.59
C SER A 37 -1.65 -18.47 14.61
N GLY A 38 -1.42 -19.69 14.97
CA GLY A 38 -2.48 -20.70 15.09
C GLY A 38 -3.46 -20.43 16.25
N PRO A 39 -4.71 -20.95 16.16
CA PRO A 39 -5.31 -21.62 14.99
C PRO A 39 -5.99 -20.66 14.01
N HIS A 40 -6.11 -19.35 14.31
CA HIS A 40 -6.96 -18.39 13.58
C HIS A 40 -6.23 -17.60 12.49
N GLY A 41 -4.91 -17.65 12.48
CA GLY A 41 -4.09 -16.96 11.48
C GLY A 41 -4.00 -15.44 11.67
N ASP A 42 -3.76 -14.76 10.57
CA ASP A 42 -3.71 -13.30 10.51
C ASP A 42 -5.11 -12.71 10.76
N MET A 43 -5.19 -11.67 11.59
CA MET A 43 -6.45 -10.99 11.91
C MET A 43 -7.20 -10.49 10.66
N SER A 44 -6.47 -10.18 9.58
CA SER A 44 -7.07 -9.75 8.32
C SER A 44 -7.93 -10.84 7.67
N ARG A 45 -7.75 -12.12 8.00
CA ARG A 45 -8.63 -13.21 7.54
C ARG A 45 -10.07 -13.07 8.05
N ALA A 46 -10.25 -12.42 9.20
CA ALA A 46 -11.57 -12.15 9.79
C ALA A 46 -12.17 -10.81 9.35
N TRP A 47 -11.49 -10.04 8.50
CA TRP A 47 -11.98 -8.73 8.05
C TRP A 47 -12.65 -8.83 6.68
N GLY A 48 -13.91 -8.41 6.61
CA GLY A 48 -14.66 -8.33 5.35
C GLY A 48 -14.26 -7.10 4.51
N PRO A 49 -14.78 -7.03 3.27
CA PRO A 49 -15.76 -7.95 2.70
C PRO A 49 -15.17 -9.31 2.34
N PHE A 50 -16.06 -10.30 2.16
CA PHE A 50 -15.68 -11.68 1.86
C PHE A 50 -16.18 -12.12 0.49
N ASP A 51 -15.36 -12.84 -0.26
CA ASP A 51 -15.76 -13.61 -1.42
C ASP A 51 -15.76 -15.09 -1.05
N ARG A 52 -16.93 -15.73 -1.05
CA ARG A 52 -17.11 -17.16 -0.70
C ARG A 52 -16.36 -17.56 0.59
N GLY A 53 -16.43 -16.71 1.62
CA GLY A 53 -15.81 -16.94 2.91
C GLY A 53 -14.32 -16.53 3.01
N VAL A 54 -13.70 -16.09 1.92
CA VAL A 54 -12.30 -15.62 1.91
C VAL A 54 -12.26 -14.10 2.01
N SER A 55 -11.49 -13.56 2.95
CA SER A 55 -11.33 -12.13 3.14
C SER A 55 -10.63 -11.46 1.96
N THR A 56 -11.29 -10.48 1.33
CA THR A 56 -10.66 -9.68 0.27
C THR A 56 -9.51 -8.83 0.80
N TYR A 57 -9.52 -8.52 2.10
CA TYR A 57 -8.44 -7.81 2.76
C TYR A 57 -7.16 -8.65 2.78
N TYR A 58 -7.27 -9.93 3.21
CA TYR A 58 -6.16 -10.86 3.18
C TYR A 58 -5.65 -11.11 1.76
N LEU A 59 -6.57 -11.26 0.80
CA LEU A 59 -6.22 -11.47 -0.61
C LEU A 59 -5.38 -10.33 -1.19
N SER A 60 -5.60 -9.09 -0.74
CA SER A 60 -4.98 -7.89 -1.33
C SER A 60 -3.46 -7.80 -1.13
N CYS A 61 -2.88 -8.50 -0.13
CA CYS A 61 -1.47 -8.31 0.26
C CYS A 61 -0.69 -9.61 0.53
N ASN A 62 -1.21 -10.78 0.09
CA ASN A 62 -0.55 -12.06 0.41
C ASN A 62 -0.27 -12.97 -0.81
N ARG A 63 -0.40 -12.47 -2.05
CA ARG A 63 0.02 -13.24 -3.24
C ARG A 63 1.52 -13.55 -3.22
N ASN A 64 1.89 -14.56 -3.95
CA ASN A 64 3.28 -15.03 -4.09
C ASN A 64 3.94 -15.47 -2.77
N LYS A 65 3.16 -15.75 -1.72
CA LYS A 65 3.67 -16.24 -0.44
C LYS A 65 3.27 -17.70 -0.23
N ARG A 66 4.09 -18.43 0.52
CA ARG A 66 3.75 -19.72 1.10
C ARG A 66 3.28 -19.52 2.54
N GLY A 67 2.08 -19.98 2.89
CA GLY A 67 1.48 -19.76 4.21
C GLY A 67 1.66 -20.95 5.13
N ILE A 68 2.16 -20.71 6.34
CA ILE A 68 2.20 -21.71 7.42
C ILE A 68 1.45 -21.22 8.65
N CYS A 69 0.89 -22.15 9.42
CA CYS A 69 0.16 -21.83 10.63
C CYS A 69 0.81 -22.50 11.85
N VAL A 70 1.30 -21.68 12.79
CA VAL A 70 2.10 -22.14 13.94
C VAL A 70 1.64 -21.42 15.20
N ASP A 71 1.32 -22.13 16.27
CA ASP A 71 1.10 -21.51 17.58
C ASP A 71 2.44 -21.24 18.29
N PHE A 72 3.07 -20.14 17.94
CA PHE A 72 4.35 -19.72 18.53
C PHE A 72 4.23 -19.12 19.96
N ARG A 73 3.05 -19.20 20.58
CA ARG A 73 2.88 -19.01 22.05
C ARG A 73 3.33 -20.26 22.81
N GLN A 74 3.30 -21.42 22.15
CA GLN A 74 3.87 -22.65 22.68
C GLN A 74 5.39 -22.65 22.44
N PRO A 75 6.21 -23.19 23.39
CA PRO A 75 7.67 -23.27 23.20
C PRO A 75 8.07 -24.01 21.92
N ALA A 76 7.44 -25.15 21.62
CA ALA A 76 7.72 -25.92 20.42
C ALA A 76 7.40 -25.14 19.12
N GLY A 77 6.32 -24.35 19.11
CA GLY A 77 5.98 -23.49 17.97
C GLY A 77 6.97 -22.33 17.82
N LEU A 78 7.42 -21.75 18.92
CA LEU A 78 8.47 -20.73 18.88
C LEU A 78 9.80 -21.30 18.34
N ASP A 79 10.12 -22.55 18.65
CA ASP A 79 11.31 -23.24 18.11
C ASP A 79 11.18 -23.48 16.61
N VAL A 80 9.97 -23.78 16.10
CA VAL A 80 9.70 -23.82 14.65
C VAL A 80 10.04 -22.48 14.01
N VAL A 81 9.52 -21.38 14.57
CA VAL A 81 9.79 -20.04 14.03
C VAL A 81 11.29 -19.71 14.08
N ARG A 82 11.98 -20.04 15.18
CA ARG A 82 13.43 -19.82 15.32
C ARG A 82 14.23 -20.58 14.25
N ARG A 83 13.82 -21.81 13.92
CA ARG A 83 14.49 -22.62 12.91
C ARG A 83 14.29 -22.06 11.50
N LEU A 84 13.10 -21.55 11.19
CA LEU A 84 12.83 -20.88 9.92
C LEU A 84 13.63 -19.58 9.79
N VAL A 85 13.63 -18.75 10.83
CA VAL A 85 14.39 -17.49 10.87
C VAL A 85 15.90 -17.73 10.73
N ALA A 86 16.42 -18.82 11.28
CA ALA A 86 17.84 -19.17 11.15
C ALA A 86 18.26 -19.55 9.71
N GLN A 87 17.30 -19.76 8.81
CA GLN A 87 17.54 -20.08 7.38
C GLN A 87 17.13 -18.93 6.46
N ALA A 88 16.68 -17.78 7.01
CA ALA A 88 16.17 -16.65 6.26
C ALA A 88 17.26 -15.62 6.00
N ASP A 89 17.21 -15.00 4.83
CA ASP A 89 17.98 -13.79 4.50
C ASP A 89 17.33 -12.53 5.10
N VAL A 90 15.99 -12.54 5.18
CA VAL A 90 15.20 -11.39 5.61
C VAL A 90 14.10 -11.84 6.58
N VAL A 91 13.89 -11.07 7.63
CA VAL A 91 12.73 -11.20 8.53
C VAL A 91 11.90 -9.92 8.46
N ILE A 92 10.59 -10.04 8.23
CA ILE A 92 9.65 -8.92 8.26
C ILE A 92 8.71 -9.08 9.45
N GLU A 93 8.54 -8.01 10.23
CA GLU A 93 7.62 -7.99 11.38
C GLU A 93 6.93 -6.62 11.52
N ASN A 94 5.78 -6.58 12.18
CA ASN A 94 5.09 -5.34 12.55
C ASN A 94 4.40 -5.46 13.92
N PHE A 95 5.06 -6.10 14.85
CA PHE A 95 4.58 -6.21 16.22
C PHE A 95 4.80 -4.90 17.01
N LYS A 96 4.21 -4.87 18.19
CA LYS A 96 4.53 -3.82 19.17
C LYS A 96 6.03 -3.89 19.52
N ALA A 97 6.64 -2.72 19.71
CA ALA A 97 8.04 -2.61 20.08
C ALA A 97 8.40 -3.50 21.29
N GLY A 98 9.49 -4.27 21.18
CA GLY A 98 9.96 -5.20 22.21
C GLY A 98 9.35 -6.62 22.11
N THR A 99 8.32 -6.86 21.29
CA THR A 99 7.73 -8.20 21.16
C THR A 99 8.73 -9.20 20.58
N MET A 100 9.46 -8.84 19.54
CA MET A 100 10.49 -9.69 18.95
C MET A 100 11.62 -10.00 19.95
N ASP A 101 12.02 -9.03 20.77
CA ASP A 101 13.01 -9.24 21.82
C ASP A 101 12.50 -10.24 22.88
N ALA A 102 11.25 -10.11 23.30
CA ALA A 102 10.62 -11.04 24.25
C ALA A 102 10.53 -12.48 23.72
N MET A 103 10.41 -12.65 22.41
CA MET A 103 10.43 -13.97 21.73
C MET A 103 11.86 -14.52 21.52
N GLY A 104 12.90 -13.73 21.84
CA GLY A 104 14.30 -14.05 21.52
C GLY A 104 14.61 -13.98 20.01
N LEU A 105 13.82 -13.24 19.26
CA LEU A 105 13.90 -13.00 17.81
C LEU A 105 14.23 -11.52 17.50
N GLY A 106 14.65 -10.72 18.48
CA GLY A 106 15.11 -9.35 18.26
C GLY A 106 16.37 -9.30 17.40
N TYR A 107 16.54 -8.23 16.65
CA TYR A 107 17.65 -8.09 15.69
C TYR A 107 19.02 -8.32 16.32
N ALA A 108 19.27 -7.80 17.51
CA ALA A 108 20.56 -7.99 18.19
C ALA A 108 20.89 -9.46 18.47
N ALA A 109 19.87 -10.27 18.83
CA ALA A 109 20.06 -11.70 19.07
C ALA A 109 20.23 -12.48 17.77
N LEU A 110 19.50 -12.09 16.71
CA LEU A 110 19.58 -12.76 15.41
C LEU A 110 20.88 -12.43 14.68
N SER A 111 21.27 -11.15 14.62
CA SER A 111 22.49 -10.70 13.94
C SER A 111 23.78 -11.15 14.62
N ALA A 112 23.72 -11.50 15.91
CA ALA A 112 24.83 -12.14 16.59
C ALA A 112 25.09 -13.59 16.11
N ARG A 113 24.05 -14.27 15.59
CA ARG A 113 24.12 -15.62 15.03
C ARG A 113 24.39 -15.62 13.54
N ASP A 114 23.70 -14.74 12.82
CA ASP A 114 23.92 -14.48 11.40
C ASP A 114 24.09 -12.97 11.15
N PRO A 115 25.35 -12.51 11.00
CA PRO A 115 25.63 -11.11 10.71
C PRO A 115 25.10 -10.62 9.35
N ARG A 116 24.70 -11.53 8.46
CA ARG A 116 24.16 -11.20 7.12
C ARG A 116 22.65 -10.96 7.14
N LEU A 117 21.97 -11.32 8.23
CA LEU A 117 20.51 -11.18 8.33
C LEU A 117 20.06 -9.73 8.17
N VAL A 118 19.04 -9.52 7.34
CA VAL A 118 18.32 -8.24 7.22
C VAL A 118 17.00 -8.35 7.98
N MET A 119 16.64 -7.34 8.77
CA MET A 119 15.36 -7.28 9.45
C MET A 119 14.60 -6.02 9.04
N GLY A 120 13.35 -6.19 8.61
CA GLY A 120 12.43 -5.10 8.27
C GLY A 120 11.32 -4.99 9.30
N SER A 121 11.16 -3.81 9.93
CA SER A 121 10.15 -3.59 10.98
C SER A 121 9.25 -2.40 10.67
N VAL A 122 7.93 -2.56 10.93
CA VAL A 122 6.97 -1.46 10.92
C VAL A 122 6.31 -1.33 12.29
N THR A 123 6.31 -0.13 12.85
CA THR A 123 5.59 0.18 14.09
C THR A 123 4.55 1.28 13.87
N ALA A 124 3.65 1.51 14.82
CA ALA A 124 2.69 2.59 14.69
C ALA A 124 3.34 3.98 14.84
N PHE A 125 4.14 4.17 15.90
CA PHE A 125 4.71 5.48 16.28
C PHE A 125 6.23 5.48 16.45
N GLY A 126 6.92 4.43 16.07
CA GLY A 126 8.35 4.26 16.21
C GLY A 126 8.77 3.39 17.40
N PRO A 127 9.97 2.77 17.33
CA PRO A 127 10.49 1.89 18.38
C PRO A 127 11.04 2.66 19.58
N ARG A 128 11.09 3.99 19.51
CA ARG A 128 11.67 4.89 20.52
C ARG A 128 10.77 6.10 20.75
N GLY A 129 11.08 6.88 21.77
CA GLY A 129 10.35 8.11 22.08
C GLY A 129 9.12 7.89 22.95
N PRO A 130 8.38 8.97 23.23
CA PRO A 130 7.28 8.95 24.21
C PRO A 130 6.09 8.10 23.78
N LEU A 131 5.92 7.82 22.50
CA LEU A 131 4.79 7.10 21.93
C LEU A 131 5.10 5.63 21.58
N ARG A 132 6.31 5.13 21.90
CA ARG A 132 6.75 3.78 21.49
C ARG A 132 5.78 2.66 21.90
N ASP A 133 5.08 2.85 23.00
CA ASP A 133 4.17 1.86 23.57
C ASP A 133 2.70 2.07 23.17
N TRP A 134 2.41 3.13 22.41
CA TRP A 134 1.06 3.42 21.96
C TRP A 134 0.62 2.43 20.88
N PRO A 135 -0.60 1.87 21.01
CA PRO A 135 -1.21 1.13 19.92
C PRO A 135 -1.65 2.10 18.81
N GLY A 136 -1.59 1.67 17.57
CA GLY A 136 -2.06 2.49 16.44
C GLY A 136 -2.35 1.65 15.22
N PHE A 137 -3.33 2.11 14.47
CA PHE A 137 -3.66 1.68 13.11
C PHE A 137 -3.60 2.88 12.19
N ASP A 138 -3.68 2.65 10.90
CA ASP A 138 -3.56 3.64 9.84
C ASP A 138 -4.33 4.95 10.12
N GLN A 139 -5.63 4.88 10.39
CA GLN A 139 -6.46 6.08 10.61
C GLN A 139 -5.99 6.90 11.82
N ILE A 140 -5.57 6.25 12.90
CA ILE A 140 -5.03 6.93 14.09
C ILE A 140 -3.74 7.66 13.73
N ALA A 141 -2.86 7.00 12.98
CA ALA A 141 -1.62 7.59 12.51
C ALA A 141 -1.85 8.75 11.52
N GLN A 142 -2.82 8.65 10.59
CA GLN A 142 -3.20 9.74 9.69
C GLN A 142 -3.64 11.00 10.45
N GLY A 143 -4.45 10.82 11.51
CA GLY A 143 -4.85 11.93 12.37
C GLY A 143 -3.66 12.56 13.10
N TYR A 144 -2.84 11.72 13.71
CA TYR A 144 -1.69 12.16 14.49
C TYR A 144 -0.60 12.84 13.65
N ALA A 145 -0.34 12.34 12.43
CA ALA A 145 0.63 12.91 11.50
C ALA A 145 0.17 14.22 10.85
N GLY A 146 -1.06 14.67 11.10
CA GLY A 146 -1.60 15.90 10.53
C GLY A 146 -2.17 15.75 9.11
N LEU A 147 -2.11 14.57 8.47
CA LEU A 147 -2.62 14.37 7.11
C LEU A 147 -4.13 14.67 7.02
N MET A 148 -4.90 14.25 8.02
CA MET A 148 -6.35 14.52 8.06
C MET A 148 -6.67 16.01 8.19
N SER A 149 -5.76 16.83 8.73
CA SER A 149 -5.94 18.29 8.80
C SER A 149 -5.85 18.98 7.44
N LEU A 150 -5.28 18.29 6.44
CA LEU A 150 -5.11 18.75 5.06
C LEU A 150 -6.17 18.18 4.11
N THR A 151 -6.82 17.09 4.49
CA THR A 151 -7.74 16.32 3.63
C THR A 151 -9.19 16.64 3.98
N GLY A 152 -9.99 16.95 2.95
CA GLY A 152 -11.41 17.28 3.07
C GLY A 152 -11.74 18.71 2.65
N PHE A 153 -13.03 19.05 2.64
CA PHE A 153 -13.52 20.39 2.34
C PHE A 153 -13.27 21.36 3.50
N PRO A 154 -13.16 22.69 3.22
CA PRO A 154 -12.83 23.69 4.25
C PRO A 154 -13.72 23.63 5.49
N ASP A 155 -15.03 23.54 5.28
CA ASP A 155 -16.04 23.54 6.35
C ASP A 155 -16.47 22.13 6.79
N GLY A 156 -15.84 21.07 6.23
CA GLY A 156 -16.08 19.69 6.61
C GLY A 156 -15.24 19.24 7.80
N GLU A 157 -15.47 18.02 8.26
CA GLU A 157 -14.61 17.38 9.25
C GLU A 157 -13.26 16.98 8.66
N PRO A 158 -12.20 16.81 9.48
CA PRO A 158 -10.94 16.20 9.05
C PRO A 158 -11.18 14.81 8.47
N THR A 159 -10.77 14.58 7.23
CA THR A 159 -11.10 13.36 6.48
C THR A 159 -9.86 12.51 6.25
N ARG A 160 -9.96 11.20 6.50
CA ARG A 160 -8.90 10.27 6.13
C ARG A 160 -8.84 10.06 4.62
N THR A 161 -7.72 9.62 4.08
CA THR A 161 -7.66 9.10 2.70
C THR A 161 -8.50 7.83 2.56
N GLY A 162 -9.06 7.59 1.40
CA GLY A 162 -9.93 6.42 1.15
C GLY A 162 -9.24 5.07 1.30
N THR A 163 -7.91 5.04 1.12
CA THR A 163 -7.06 3.86 1.34
C THR A 163 -6.21 4.02 2.60
N ALA A 164 -5.67 2.92 3.13
CA ALA A 164 -4.77 2.90 4.29
C ALA A 164 -3.35 3.37 3.89
N ILE A 165 -3.20 4.65 3.58
CA ILE A 165 -1.99 5.23 3.00
C ILE A 165 -0.77 5.13 3.92
N GLY A 166 -0.97 5.18 5.24
CA GLY A 166 0.10 5.00 6.23
C GLY A 166 0.67 3.58 6.21
N ASP A 167 -0.22 2.58 6.20
CA ASP A 167 0.20 1.18 6.08
C ASP A 167 0.91 0.90 4.75
N LEU A 168 0.33 1.33 3.63
CA LEU A 168 0.90 1.08 2.30
C LEU A 168 2.25 1.78 2.12
N SER A 169 2.35 3.05 2.52
CA SER A 169 3.60 3.80 2.39
C SER A 169 4.69 3.25 3.31
N SER A 170 4.37 2.88 4.54
CA SER A 170 5.36 2.26 5.43
C SER A 170 5.84 0.90 4.91
N GLY A 171 4.94 0.09 4.35
CA GLY A 171 5.31 -1.15 3.66
C GLY A 171 6.26 -0.91 2.49
N MET A 172 6.01 0.11 1.66
CA MET A 172 6.90 0.50 0.55
C MET A 172 8.26 1.00 1.05
N TRP A 173 8.30 1.82 2.12
CA TRP A 173 9.55 2.29 2.70
C TRP A 173 10.40 1.14 3.25
N VAL A 174 9.78 0.19 3.96
CA VAL A 174 10.52 -0.96 4.48
C VAL A 174 10.98 -1.89 3.37
N ALA A 175 10.17 -2.13 2.33
CA ALA A 175 10.62 -2.90 1.16
C ALA A 175 11.83 -2.24 0.48
N THR A 176 11.81 -0.93 0.30
CA THR A 176 12.95 -0.16 -0.24
C THR A 176 14.18 -0.27 0.67
N GLY A 177 14.00 -0.12 1.98
CA GLY A 177 15.08 -0.26 2.97
C GLY A 177 15.69 -1.66 2.98
N VAL A 178 14.86 -2.72 2.89
CA VAL A 178 15.32 -4.11 2.81
C VAL A 178 16.15 -4.33 1.53
N MET A 179 15.68 -3.86 0.39
CA MET A 179 16.44 -3.96 -0.87
C MET A 179 17.78 -3.22 -0.79
N ALA A 180 17.80 -2.03 -0.20
CA ALA A 180 19.05 -1.28 0.02
C ALA A 180 20.02 -2.02 0.96
N ALA A 181 19.49 -2.62 2.04
CA ALA A 181 20.28 -3.41 2.97
C ALA A 181 20.84 -4.69 2.33
N LEU A 182 20.03 -5.38 1.50
CA LEU A 182 20.48 -6.54 0.72
C LEU A 182 21.59 -6.14 -0.27
N PHE A 183 21.43 -5.02 -0.98
CA PHE A 183 22.46 -4.51 -1.90
C PHE A 183 23.75 -4.14 -1.16
N GLU A 184 23.67 -3.49 0.00
CA GLU A 184 24.85 -3.18 0.80
C GLU A 184 25.51 -4.43 1.38
N ARG A 185 24.70 -5.43 1.76
CA ARG A 185 25.18 -6.72 2.26
C ARG A 185 26.14 -7.42 1.32
N GLU A 186 25.93 -7.31 0.01
CA GLU A 186 26.83 -7.94 -0.99
C GLU A 186 28.24 -7.31 -1.00
N ARG A 187 28.38 -6.07 -0.55
CA ARG A 187 29.67 -5.39 -0.45
C ARG A 187 30.31 -5.55 0.93
N THR A 188 29.51 -5.55 1.97
CA THR A 188 29.98 -5.50 3.37
C THR A 188 29.98 -6.85 4.07
N GLY A 189 29.25 -7.82 3.54
CA GLY A 189 28.98 -9.10 4.20
C GLY A 189 28.05 -8.98 5.42
N ARG A 190 27.43 -7.83 5.66
CA ARG A 190 26.61 -7.54 6.85
C ARG A 190 25.21 -7.09 6.47
N GLY A 191 24.22 -7.71 7.11
CA GLY A 191 22.84 -7.25 7.09
C GLY A 191 22.60 -6.06 8.02
N GLN A 192 21.36 -5.56 8.02
CA GLN A 192 20.94 -4.40 8.79
C GLN A 192 19.52 -4.58 9.34
N HIS A 193 19.20 -3.86 10.42
CA HIS A 193 17.85 -3.64 10.87
C HIS A 193 17.32 -2.35 10.28
N VAL A 194 16.41 -2.44 9.32
CA VAL A 194 15.73 -1.31 8.71
C VAL A 194 14.29 -1.23 9.18
N GLY A 195 13.75 -0.05 9.28
CA GLY A 195 12.36 0.08 9.73
C GLY A 195 11.85 1.50 9.66
N THR A 196 10.55 1.63 9.81
CA THR A 196 9.84 2.90 9.91
C THR A 196 8.61 2.74 10.81
N SER A 197 7.90 3.83 11.01
CA SER A 197 6.58 3.82 11.61
C SER A 197 5.52 4.39 10.66
N LEU A 198 4.25 4.11 10.94
CA LEU A 198 3.15 4.75 10.22
C LEU A 198 3.26 6.28 10.35
N LEU A 199 3.59 6.77 11.55
CA LEU A 199 3.78 8.20 11.79
C LEU A 199 4.90 8.79 10.91
N GLU A 200 6.10 8.21 10.93
CA GLU A 200 7.25 8.71 10.16
C GLU A 200 6.97 8.69 8.66
N SER A 201 6.35 7.62 8.15
CA SER A 201 5.96 7.48 6.76
C SER A 201 4.95 8.55 6.34
N LEU A 202 3.93 8.80 7.16
CA LEU A 202 2.92 9.82 6.88
C LEU A 202 3.49 11.24 6.95
N VAL A 203 4.38 11.53 7.91
CA VAL A 203 5.06 12.83 7.99
C VAL A 203 5.94 13.06 6.76
N ALA A 204 6.65 12.05 6.27
CA ALA A 204 7.41 12.13 5.03
C ALA A 204 6.52 12.45 3.81
N LEU A 205 5.29 11.92 3.77
CA LEU A 205 4.31 12.22 2.70
C LEU A 205 3.74 13.64 2.75
N LEU A 206 3.88 14.38 3.86
CA LEU A 206 3.45 15.79 3.92
C LEU A 206 4.23 16.67 2.93
N SER A 207 5.46 16.30 2.58
CA SER A 207 6.24 16.90 1.48
C SER A 207 6.17 18.43 1.47
N VAL A 208 5.55 19.02 0.42
CA VAL A 208 5.42 20.48 0.23
C VAL A 208 4.71 21.16 1.41
N HIS A 209 3.68 20.54 1.97
CA HIS A 209 2.94 21.13 3.11
C HIS A 209 3.80 21.15 4.38
N GLY A 210 4.55 20.09 4.63
CA GLY A 210 5.52 20.03 5.73
C GLY A 210 6.60 21.08 5.56
N GLN A 211 7.19 21.22 4.36
CA GLN A 211 8.22 22.21 4.08
C GLN A 211 7.69 23.65 4.19
N ARG A 212 6.46 23.89 3.72
CA ARG A 212 5.79 25.20 3.87
C ARG A 212 5.69 25.62 5.33
N TYR A 213 5.23 24.73 6.19
CA TYR A 213 5.17 25.00 7.63
C TYR A 213 6.56 25.24 8.24
N LEU A 214 7.51 24.36 7.95
CA LEU A 214 8.88 24.47 8.50
C LEU A 214 9.62 25.73 8.04
N SER A 215 9.35 26.22 6.84
CA SER A 215 10.03 27.41 6.28
C SER A 215 9.33 28.70 6.63
N LEU A 216 8.00 28.74 6.71
CA LEU A 216 7.22 29.95 6.79
C LEU A 216 6.39 30.07 8.08
N GLY A 217 6.29 29.01 8.88
CA GLY A 217 5.37 28.93 10.02
C GLY A 217 3.88 28.94 9.61
N ASP A 218 3.59 28.82 8.31
CA ASP A 218 2.23 28.89 7.78
C ASP A 218 1.56 27.52 7.85
N VAL A 219 0.47 27.44 8.62
CA VAL A 219 -0.29 26.19 8.84
C VAL A 219 -1.27 25.98 7.69
N PRO A 220 -1.03 24.98 6.80
CA PRO A 220 -1.95 24.71 5.71
C PRO A 220 -3.33 24.28 6.23
N ARG A 221 -4.38 24.62 5.45
CA ARG A 221 -5.77 24.25 5.74
C ARG A 221 -6.34 23.39 4.62
N ARG A 222 -7.44 22.73 4.90
CA ARG A 222 -8.20 21.99 3.88
C ARG A 222 -8.72 22.94 2.81
N THR A 223 -8.57 22.53 1.54
CA THR A 223 -9.03 23.30 0.37
C THR A 223 -9.99 22.50 -0.51
N GLY A 224 -10.40 21.31 -0.06
CA GLY A 224 -11.16 20.38 -0.89
C GLY A 224 -10.36 19.98 -2.13
N ASN A 225 -11.01 20.05 -3.28
CA ASN A 225 -10.40 19.72 -4.58
C ASN A 225 -9.77 20.93 -5.29
N ALA A 226 -9.74 22.08 -4.65
CA ALA A 226 -9.20 23.30 -5.26
C ALA A 226 -7.70 23.41 -4.98
N HIS A 227 -6.93 23.80 -6.01
CA HIS A 227 -5.52 24.12 -5.81
C HIS A 227 -5.39 25.44 -5.01
N ALA A 228 -4.44 25.49 -4.06
CA ALA A 228 -4.33 26.62 -3.13
C ALA A 228 -4.06 27.96 -3.84
N VAL A 229 -3.28 27.95 -4.91
CA VAL A 229 -2.75 29.18 -5.57
C VAL A 229 -2.98 29.23 -7.09
N ILE A 230 -3.74 28.30 -7.68
CA ILE A 230 -4.04 28.27 -9.12
C ILE A 230 -5.55 28.13 -9.31
N ALA A 231 -6.11 28.90 -10.26
CA ALA A 231 -7.50 28.78 -10.70
C ALA A 231 -7.63 29.09 -12.22
N PRO A 232 -8.52 28.33 -12.93
CA PRO A 232 -9.24 27.16 -12.45
C PRO A 232 -8.31 25.95 -12.31
N TYR A 233 -8.41 25.21 -11.22
CA TYR A 233 -7.75 23.93 -10.98
C TYR A 233 -8.59 23.17 -9.96
N GLY A 234 -9.14 22.02 -10.34
CA GLY A 234 -9.97 21.23 -9.43
C GLY A 234 -11.02 20.39 -10.14
N VAL A 235 -12.07 20.09 -9.39
CA VAL A 235 -13.18 19.24 -9.82
C VAL A 235 -14.35 20.10 -10.28
N PHE A 236 -14.91 19.74 -11.45
CA PHE A 236 -16.03 20.41 -12.09
C PHE A 236 -17.09 19.42 -12.50
N GLU A 237 -18.37 19.79 -12.33
CA GLU A 237 -19.51 18.97 -12.69
C GLU A 237 -19.80 19.04 -14.21
N THR A 238 -20.09 17.87 -14.79
CA THR A 238 -20.55 17.73 -16.16
C THR A 238 -21.98 17.15 -16.22
N ALA A 239 -22.46 16.77 -17.39
CA ALA A 239 -23.80 16.20 -17.53
C ALA A 239 -23.99 14.83 -16.85
N ASP A 240 -22.91 14.05 -16.72
CA ASP A 240 -22.94 12.65 -16.27
C ASP A 240 -21.93 12.32 -15.15
N GLY A 241 -21.37 13.36 -14.50
CA GLY A 241 -20.44 13.22 -13.38
C GLY A 241 -19.26 14.18 -13.42
N PRO A 242 -18.40 14.13 -12.38
CA PRO A 242 -17.32 15.09 -12.24
C PRO A 242 -16.10 14.75 -13.11
N LEU A 243 -15.35 15.82 -13.49
CA LEU A 243 -14.03 15.72 -14.08
C LEU A 243 -13.03 16.62 -13.35
N ASN A 244 -11.74 16.28 -13.43
CA ASN A 244 -10.64 17.15 -13.07
C ASN A 244 -10.20 17.97 -14.27
N LEU A 245 -9.87 19.25 -14.03
CA LEU A 245 -9.35 20.18 -15.02
C LEU A 245 -8.26 21.04 -14.39
N ALA A 246 -7.11 21.18 -15.08
CA ALA A 246 -5.93 21.84 -14.55
C ALA A 246 -5.18 22.69 -15.60
N PRO A 247 -5.76 23.77 -16.14
CA PRO A 247 -5.09 24.70 -17.04
C PRO A 247 -4.14 25.62 -16.24
N ILE A 248 -2.88 25.24 -16.15
CA ILE A 248 -1.90 25.88 -15.26
C ILE A 248 -1.19 27.10 -15.86
N THR A 249 -1.33 27.34 -17.16
CA THR A 249 -0.70 28.49 -17.84
C THR A 249 -1.76 29.45 -18.39
N SER A 250 -1.35 30.72 -18.66
CA SER A 250 -2.24 31.72 -19.26
C SER A 250 -2.72 31.28 -20.65
N ASP A 251 -1.89 30.63 -21.43
CA ASP A 251 -2.26 30.13 -22.74
C ASP A 251 -3.32 28.99 -22.63
N MET A 252 -3.15 28.09 -21.66
CA MET A 252 -4.17 27.08 -21.38
C MET A 252 -5.49 27.68 -20.91
N TRP A 253 -5.44 28.77 -20.13
CA TRP A 253 -6.63 29.51 -19.72
C TRP A 253 -7.39 30.07 -20.94
N LEU A 254 -6.69 30.71 -21.86
CA LEU A 254 -7.30 31.26 -23.09
C LEU A 254 -7.94 30.15 -23.94
N ARG A 255 -7.23 29.04 -24.14
CA ARG A 255 -7.77 27.88 -24.87
C ARG A 255 -9.00 27.27 -24.18
N LEU A 256 -9.00 27.18 -22.86
CA LEU A 256 -10.16 26.72 -22.11
C LEU A 256 -11.38 27.61 -22.36
N CYS A 257 -11.22 28.91 -22.26
CA CYS A 257 -12.30 29.89 -22.51
C CYS A 257 -12.87 29.74 -23.92
N GLN A 258 -12.02 29.57 -24.92
CA GLN A 258 -12.44 29.35 -26.31
C GLN A 258 -13.23 28.03 -26.47
N LEU A 259 -12.74 26.94 -25.89
CA LEU A 259 -13.42 25.62 -25.97
C LEU A 259 -14.77 25.59 -25.29
N LEU A 260 -14.93 26.37 -24.23
CA LEU A 260 -16.18 26.48 -23.47
C LEU A 260 -17.13 27.54 -24.03
N ASP A 261 -16.76 28.22 -25.12
CA ASP A 261 -17.53 29.32 -25.70
C ASP A 261 -17.79 30.44 -24.67
N LEU A 262 -16.70 30.85 -24.00
CA LEU A 262 -16.65 31.91 -22.98
C LEU A 262 -15.49 32.90 -23.27
N PRO A 263 -15.40 33.47 -24.52
CA PRO A 263 -14.25 34.25 -24.92
C PRO A 263 -14.11 35.56 -24.15
N GLU A 264 -15.14 36.05 -23.47
CA GLU A 264 -15.16 37.26 -22.67
C GLU A 264 -14.46 37.13 -21.31
N LEU A 265 -14.29 35.92 -20.78
CA LEU A 265 -13.74 35.71 -19.43
C LEU A 265 -12.30 36.21 -19.25
N PRO A 266 -11.38 36.10 -20.23
CA PRO A 266 -10.04 36.64 -20.09
C PRO A 266 -9.98 38.16 -19.91
N ASP A 267 -10.96 38.88 -20.41
CA ASP A 267 -11.06 40.35 -20.33
C ASP A 267 -11.88 40.82 -19.10
N ASP A 268 -12.57 39.90 -18.41
CA ASP A 268 -13.28 40.21 -17.17
C ASP A 268 -12.27 40.47 -16.03
N PRO A 269 -12.28 41.62 -15.36
CA PRO A 269 -11.35 41.92 -14.27
C PRO A 269 -11.31 40.87 -13.15
N ARG A 270 -12.40 40.16 -12.94
CA ARG A 270 -12.47 39.07 -11.95
C ARG A 270 -11.66 37.84 -12.34
N PHE A 271 -11.33 37.65 -13.64
CA PHE A 271 -10.74 36.43 -14.17
C PHE A 271 -9.50 36.67 -15.04
N ALA A 272 -9.14 37.92 -15.30
CA ALA A 272 -8.02 38.31 -16.17
C ALA A 272 -6.66 37.78 -15.66
N THR A 273 -6.43 37.81 -14.36
CA THR A 273 -5.20 37.27 -13.74
C THR A 273 -5.45 36.02 -12.91
N ASN A 274 -4.41 35.21 -12.67
CA ASN A 274 -4.54 34.05 -11.80
C ASN A 274 -5.03 34.43 -10.40
N ASP A 275 -4.48 35.50 -9.82
CA ASP A 275 -4.86 35.91 -8.46
C ASP A 275 -6.33 36.39 -8.40
N ALA A 276 -6.79 37.08 -9.45
CA ALA A 276 -8.19 37.47 -9.58
C ALA A 276 -9.10 36.23 -9.70
N ARG A 277 -8.69 35.20 -10.49
CA ARG A 277 -9.43 33.93 -10.59
C ARG A 277 -9.47 33.19 -9.26
N VAL A 278 -8.36 33.16 -8.52
CA VAL A 278 -8.31 32.56 -7.18
C VAL A 278 -9.25 33.27 -6.21
N ALA A 279 -9.27 34.61 -6.24
CA ALA A 279 -10.15 35.41 -5.39
C ALA A 279 -11.65 35.23 -5.71
N HIS A 280 -11.98 34.97 -6.99
CA HIS A 280 -13.36 34.79 -7.47
C HIS A 280 -13.67 33.33 -7.89
N ARG A 281 -13.03 32.37 -7.26
CA ARG A 281 -13.05 30.95 -7.62
C ARG A 281 -14.44 30.37 -7.77
N ASP A 282 -15.35 30.66 -6.83
CA ASP A 282 -16.70 30.09 -6.85
C ASP A 282 -17.54 30.64 -8.01
N ALA A 283 -17.42 31.95 -8.29
CA ALA A 283 -18.07 32.54 -9.44
C ALA A 283 -17.53 31.97 -10.75
N LEU A 284 -16.21 31.78 -10.84
CA LEU A 284 -15.57 31.16 -11.99
C LEU A 284 -16.05 29.72 -12.18
N LYS A 285 -16.06 28.95 -11.10
CA LYS A 285 -16.54 27.55 -11.13
C LYS A 285 -17.96 27.45 -11.65
N ALA A 286 -18.86 28.29 -11.15
CA ALA A 286 -20.27 28.30 -11.59
C ALA A 286 -20.42 28.59 -13.09
N LEU A 287 -19.61 29.53 -13.62
CA LEU A 287 -19.61 29.87 -15.06
C LEU A 287 -19.11 28.71 -15.90
N LEU A 288 -17.96 28.10 -15.53
CA LEU A 288 -17.41 26.95 -16.25
C LEU A 288 -18.38 25.75 -16.21
N GLU A 289 -18.94 25.42 -15.05
CA GLU A 289 -19.90 24.33 -14.92
C GLU A 289 -21.18 24.53 -15.73
N SER A 290 -21.63 25.78 -15.93
CA SER A 290 -22.78 26.05 -16.78
C SER A 290 -22.59 25.55 -18.21
N ARG A 291 -21.35 25.58 -18.71
CA ARG A 291 -20.98 25.03 -20.02
C ARG A 291 -20.65 23.54 -19.95
N LEU A 292 -19.93 23.12 -18.91
CA LEU A 292 -19.53 21.72 -18.75
C LEU A 292 -20.72 20.77 -18.61
N ARG A 293 -21.81 21.20 -17.99
CA ARG A 293 -23.07 20.42 -17.89
C ARG A 293 -23.78 20.17 -19.24
N THR A 294 -23.30 20.74 -20.33
CA THR A 294 -23.88 20.49 -21.67
C THR A 294 -23.43 19.19 -22.31
N ARG A 295 -22.38 18.55 -21.76
CA ARG A 295 -21.79 17.28 -22.29
C ARG A 295 -21.30 16.40 -21.15
N GLY A 296 -21.08 15.11 -21.46
CA GLY A 296 -20.53 14.14 -20.52
C GLY A 296 -19.03 14.33 -20.23
N LYS A 297 -18.60 13.77 -19.08
CA LYS A 297 -17.21 13.86 -18.59
C LYS A 297 -16.17 13.31 -19.59
N ARG A 298 -16.47 12.21 -20.28
CA ARG A 298 -15.57 11.60 -21.26
C ARG A 298 -15.45 12.42 -22.54
N GLU A 299 -16.56 12.97 -23.05
CA GLU A 299 -16.57 13.84 -24.24
C GLU A 299 -15.76 15.12 -23.96
N TRP A 300 -15.98 15.77 -22.80
CA TRP A 300 -15.21 16.95 -22.41
C TRP A 300 -13.74 16.63 -22.22
N THR A 301 -13.40 15.51 -21.57
CA THR A 301 -12.01 15.08 -21.39
C THR A 301 -11.31 14.99 -22.74
N GLN A 302 -11.91 14.30 -23.72
CA GLN A 302 -11.30 14.15 -25.04
C GLN A 302 -11.06 15.49 -25.72
N ARG A 303 -12.05 16.40 -25.70
CA ARG A 303 -11.92 17.74 -26.29
C ARG A 303 -10.81 18.57 -25.62
N PHE A 304 -10.66 18.46 -24.31
CA PHE A 304 -9.60 19.17 -23.59
C PHE A 304 -8.22 18.58 -23.90
N VAL A 305 -8.08 17.28 -23.89
CA VAL A 305 -6.82 16.58 -24.21
C VAL A 305 -6.39 16.90 -25.64
N ASP A 306 -7.30 16.85 -26.62
CA ASP A 306 -7.02 17.20 -28.03
C ASP A 306 -6.56 18.66 -28.18
N ALA A 307 -6.99 19.55 -27.30
CA ALA A 307 -6.53 20.93 -27.24
C ALA A 307 -5.29 21.14 -26.35
N GLY A 308 -4.67 20.07 -25.85
CA GLY A 308 -3.50 20.14 -24.97
C GLY A 308 -3.79 20.71 -23.58
N LEU A 309 -5.00 20.51 -23.07
CA LEU A 309 -5.39 20.87 -21.71
C LEU A 309 -5.40 19.64 -20.82
N PRO A 310 -4.73 19.68 -19.65
CA PRO A 310 -4.79 18.60 -18.69
C PRO A 310 -6.21 18.45 -18.11
N ALA A 311 -6.86 17.34 -18.42
CA ALA A 311 -8.18 17.01 -17.92
C ALA A 311 -8.34 15.48 -17.80
N GLY A 312 -9.22 15.04 -16.92
CA GLY A 312 -9.54 13.63 -16.77
C GLY A 312 -10.84 13.41 -16.00
N PRO A 313 -11.60 12.35 -16.31
CA PRO A 313 -12.80 12.01 -15.56
C PRO A 313 -12.42 11.58 -14.13
N ILE A 314 -13.32 11.79 -13.17
CA ILE A 314 -13.24 11.10 -11.90
C ILE A 314 -13.98 9.78 -12.07
N ASN A 315 -13.21 8.70 -12.11
CA ASN A 315 -13.73 7.36 -12.33
C ASN A 315 -14.10 6.68 -11.01
N THR A 316 -15.13 5.84 -11.07
CA THR A 316 -15.40 4.81 -10.06
C THR A 316 -14.47 3.61 -10.26
N LEU A 317 -14.39 2.69 -9.29
CA LEU A 317 -13.47 1.53 -9.38
C LEU A 317 -13.83 0.60 -10.54
N ASP A 318 -15.10 0.40 -10.83
CA ASP A 318 -15.56 -0.36 -12.01
C ASP A 318 -15.09 0.30 -13.30
N GLU A 319 -15.28 1.63 -13.45
CA GLU A 319 -14.78 2.38 -14.60
C GLU A 319 -13.25 2.28 -14.76
N VAL A 320 -12.49 2.25 -13.64
CA VAL A 320 -11.02 2.08 -13.68
C VAL A 320 -10.64 0.67 -14.15
N PHE A 321 -11.29 -0.38 -13.60
CA PHE A 321 -10.94 -1.76 -13.93
C PHE A 321 -11.41 -2.22 -15.30
N ASP A 322 -12.34 -1.46 -15.94
CA ASP A 322 -12.77 -1.66 -17.32
C ASP A 322 -12.04 -0.73 -18.32
N ASP A 323 -11.13 0.14 -17.85
CA ASP A 323 -10.42 1.09 -18.69
C ASP A 323 -9.38 0.40 -19.60
N PRO A 324 -9.40 0.67 -20.93
CA PRO A 324 -8.43 0.10 -21.87
C PRO A 324 -6.96 0.38 -21.53
N GLN A 325 -6.66 1.53 -20.93
CA GLN A 325 -5.29 1.86 -20.49
C GLN A 325 -4.83 0.91 -19.38
N LEU A 326 -5.70 0.60 -18.41
CA LEU A 326 -5.37 -0.33 -17.34
C LEU A 326 -5.10 -1.75 -17.89
N ALA A 327 -5.95 -2.18 -18.84
CA ALA A 327 -5.77 -3.45 -19.53
C ALA A 327 -4.44 -3.49 -20.32
N HIS A 328 -4.10 -2.40 -21.02
CA HIS A 328 -2.83 -2.27 -21.76
C HIS A 328 -1.61 -2.32 -20.83
N CYS A 329 -1.70 -1.69 -19.65
CA CYS A 329 -0.62 -1.72 -18.66
C CYS A 329 -0.43 -3.10 -18.00
N GLY A 330 -1.35 -4.04 -18.15
CA GLY A 330 -1.27 -5.38 -17.57
C GLY A 330 -1.24 -5.38 -16.03
N LEU A 331 -1.89 -4.38 -15.40
CA LEU A 331 -1.87 -4.22 -13.95
C LEU A 331 -2.80 -5.17 -13.20
N VAL A 332 -3.61 -5.95 -13.91
CA VAL A 332 -4.51 -6.96 -13.32
C VAL A 332 -4.23 -8.31 -13.95
N GLU A 333 -3.83 -9.27 -13.15
CA GLU A 333 -3.52 -10.63 -13.60
C GLU A 333 -4.48 -11.66 -12.97
N PRO A 334 -4.87 -12.70 -13.72
CA PRO A 334 -5.58 -13.84 -13.18
C PRO A 334 -4.60 -14.82 -12.51
N VAL A 335 -5.02 -15.41 -11.39
CA VAL A 335 -4.31 -16.50 -10.71
C VAL A 335 -5.30 -17.56 -10.23
N ALA A 336 -4.92 -18.84 -10.29
CA ALA A 336 -5.75 -19.91 -9.75
C ALA A 336 -5.71 -19.89 -8.21
N HIS A 337 -6.90 -19.90 -7.59
CA HIS A 337 -7.04 -19.94 -6.12
C HIS A 337 -7.86 -21.19 -5.74
N PRO A 338 -7.47 -21.97 -4.74
CA PRO A 338 -8.12 -23.26 -4.42
C PRO A 338 -9.63 -23.15 -4.17
N THR A 339 -10.07 -22.11 -3.46
CA THR A 339 -11.48 -21.90 -3.11
C THR A 339 -12.21 -21.04 -4.14
N LEU A 340 -11.53 -20.02 -4.71
CA LEU A 340 -12.20 -18.98 -5.53
C LEU A 340 -12.11 -19.29 -7.04
N GLY A 341 -11.39 -20.31 -7.45
CA GLY A 341 -11.14 -20.56 -8.88
C GLY A 341 -10.22 -19.50 -9.47
N THR A 342 -10.65 -18.78 -10.48
CA THR A 342 -9.88 -17.67 -11.05
C THR A 342 -10.04 -16.41 -10.19
N LEU A 343 -8.98 -16.00 -9.50
CA LEU A 343 -8.88 -14.75 -8.77
C LEU A 343 -8.17 -13.71 -9.66
N ARG A 344 -8.69 -12.49 -9.75
CA ARG A 344 -8.03 -11.36 -10.41
C ARG A 344 -7.32 -10.51 -9.36
N GLN A 345 -6.04 -10.19 -9.57
CA GLN A 345 -5.25 -9.41 -8.62
C GLN A 345 -4.53 -8.25 -9.29
N VAL A 346 -4.45 -7.12 -8.59
CA VAL A 346 -3.62 -5.99 -8.98
C VAL A 346 -2.18 -6.35 -8.66
N VAL A 347 -1.29 -6.30 -9.66
CA VAL A 347 0.14 -6.60 -9.51
C VAL A 347 0.94 -5.39 -9.06
N THR A 348 2.15 -5.61 -8.54
CA THR A 348 3.08 -4.51 -8.20
C THR A 348 3.45 -3.74 -9.48
N PRO A 349 3.29 -2.40 -9.50
CA PRO A 349 3.48 -1.58 -10.70
C PRO A 349 4.97 -1.29 -10.96
N LEU A 350 5.79 -2.33 -10.95
CA LEU A 350 7.21 -2.26 -11.28
C LEU A 350 7.46 -3.04 -12.57
N GLY A 351 8.03 -2.39 -13.55
CA GLY A 351 8.39 -3.00 -14.83
C GLY A 351 9.43 -2.18 -15.53
N GLY A 352 10.08 -2.78 -16.53
CA GLY A 352 10.94 -2.03 -17.44
C GLY A 352 10.13 -1.05 -18.28
N MET A 353 10.71 0.09 -18.63
CA MET A 353 10.12 1.05 -19.58
C MET A 353 10.27 0.61 -21.04
N GLY A 354 10.75 -0.62 -21.28
CA GLY A 354 10.89 -1.25 -22.58
C GLY A 354 10.52 -2.73 -22.50
N ASP A 355 10.45 -3.38 -23.64
CA ASP A 355 10.00 -4.78 -23.77
C ASP A 355 10.98 -5.82 -23.18
N ASP A 356 12.21 -5.39 -22.85
CA ASP A 356 13.28 -6.30 -22.43
C ASP A 356 13.22 -6.70 -20.94
N VAL A 357 12.46 -5.99 -20.12
CA VAL A 357 12.34 -6.25 -18.70
C VAL A 357 10.90 -6.57 -18.34
N PRO A 358 10.55 -7.85 -18.15
CA PRO A 358 9.18 -8.22 -17.81
C PRO A 358 8.79 -7.66 -16.42
N ALA A 359 7.54 -7.21 -16.33
CA ALA A 359 6.95 -6.81 -15.05
C ALA A 359 6.93 -7.99 -14.05
N PRO A 360 6.89 -7.71 -12.73
CA PRO A 360 6.59 -8.72 -11.74
C PRO A 360 5.25 -9.40 -12.04
N ARG A 361 5.17 -10.70 -11.81
CA ARG A 361 3.95 -11.48 -12.08
C ARG A 361 3.44 -12.20 -10.85
N THR A 362 2.12 -12.39 -10.81
CA THR A 362 1.48 -13.25 -9.81
C THR A 362 1.75 -14.72 -10.16
N ARG A 363 2.61 -15.38 -9.39
CA ARG A 363 2.98 -16.81 -9.56
C ARG A 363 2.05 -17.70 -8.75
N HIS A 364 1.69 -17.27 -7.55
CA HIS A 364 0.86 -18.00 -6.59
C HIS A 364 -0.23 -17.10 -6.03
N ALA A 365 -1.43 -17.65 -5.88
CA ALA A 365 -2.51 -16.98 -5.15
C ALA A 365 -2.14 -16.79 -3.67
N PRO A 366 -2.79 -15.87 -2.95
CA PRO A 366 -2.69 -15.80 -1.50
C PRO A 366 -3.03 -17.15 -0.87
N PRO A 367 -2.21 -17.69 0.04
CA PRO A 367 -2.37 -19.05 0.54
C PRO A 367 -3.58 -19.19 1.47
N LEU A 368 -4.18 -20.39 1.49
CA LEU A 368 -5.07 -20.78 2.57
C LEU A 368 -4.29 -20.83 3.90
N LEU A 369 -5.00 -20.77 5.02
CA LEU A 369 -4.36 -20.83 6.33
C LEU A 369 -3.69 -22.19 6.53
N GLY A 370 -2.36 -22.19 6.70
CA GLY A 370 -1.59 -23.40 6.89
C GLY A 370 -1.38 -24.25 5.62
N GLU A 371 -1.69 -23.73 4.44
CA GLU A 371 -1.63 -24.51 3.18
C GLU A 371 -0.28 -25.21 2.95
N HIS A 372 0.80 -24.56 3.33
CA HIS A 372 2.16 -25.05 3.07
C HIS A 372 2.90 -25.49 4.35
N THR A 373 2.19 -25.69 5.47
CA THR A 373 2.83 -25.94 6.77
C THR A 373 3.75 -27.14 6.74
N VAL A 374 3.24 -28.29 6.30
CA VAL A 374 4.00 -29.55 6.29
C VAL A 374 5.20 -29.48 5.34
N ASP A 375 5.00 -28.95 4.14
CA ASP A 375 6.07 -28.89 3.14
C ASP A 375 7.20 -27.95 3.58
N VAL A 376 6.86 -26.78 4.12
CA VAL A 376 7.84 -25.83 4.64
C VAL A 376 8.63 -26.40 5.82
N LEU A 377 7.98 -27.18 6.68
CA LEU A 377 8.69 -27.82 7.80
C LEU A 377 9.64 -28.91 7.32
N ARG A 378 9.25 -29.72 6.33
CA ARG A 378 10.16 -30.70 5.70
C ARG A 378 11.39 -30.02 5.10
N GLU A 379 11.18 -28.94 4.35
CA GLU A 379 12.28 -28.13 3.80
C GLU A 379 13.17 -27.54 4.90
N ALA A 380 12.59 -27.19 6.05
CA ALA A 380 13.33 -26.73 7.23
C ALA A 380 14.06 -27.86 7.97
N GLY A 381 13.93 -29.10 7.50
CA GLY A 381 14.64 -30.29 8.03
C GLY A 381 13.97 -30.94 9.23
N TYR A 382 12.63 -30.82 9.35
CA TYR A 382 11.86 -31.68 10.23
C TYR A 382 11.56 -33.04 9.53
N ASP A 383 11.69 -34.13 10.23
CA ASP A 383 11.23 -35.44 9.77
C ASP A 383 9.71 -35.59 9.98
N ASP A 384 9.11 -36.59 9.35
CA ASP A 384 7.67 -36.82 9.42
C ASP A 384 7.20 -37.11 10.86
N ASP A 385 7.97 -37.82 11.66
CA ASP A 385 7.63 -38.13 13.06
C ASP A 385 7.54 -36.86 13.91
N ALA A 386 8.47 -35.91 13.71
CA ALA A 386 8.45 -34.62 14.39
C ALA A 386 7.27 -33.74 13.91
N ILE A 387 6.96 -33.74 12.62
CA ILE A 387 5.82 -33.03 12.05
C ILE A 387 4.50 -33.59 12.62
N ASP A 388 4.35 -34.93 12.66
CA ASP A 388 3.17 -35.58 13.20
C ASP A 388 2.99 -35.27 14.70
N ALA A 389 4.08 -35.24 15.46
CA ALA A 389 4.04 -34.84 16.88
C ALA A 389 3.61 -33.39 17.06
N LEU A 390 4.06 -32.43 16.20
CA LEU A 390 3.66 -31.04 16.23
C LEU A 390 2.19 -30.85 15.84
N LEU A 391 1.68 -31.62 14.85
CA LEU A 391 0.26 -31.64 14.47
C LEU A 391 -0.61 -32.18 15.60
N ALA A 392 -0.24 -33.36 16.18
CA ALA A 392 -0.96 -33.97 17.29
C ALA A 392 -0.98 -33.05 18.54
N GLY A 393 0.11 -32.32 18.78
CA GLY A 393 0.23 -31.33 19.85
C GLY A 393 -0.49 -30.00 19.55
N ARG A 394 -1.13 -29.87 18.38
CA ARG A 394 -1.77 -28.59 17.90
C ARG A 394 -0.82 -27.41 17.99
N THR A 395 0.46 -27.66 17.77
CA THR A 395 1.50 -26.63 17.68
C THR A 395 1.56 -26.04 16.29
N ILE A 396 1.30 -26.87 15.27
CA ILE A 396 1.16 -26.47 13.88
C ILE A 396 -0.20 -26.90 13.34
N PHE A 397 -0.65 -26.28 12.26
CA PHE A 397 -1.93 -26.54 11.63
C PHE A 397 -1.75 -26.61 10.11
N GLN A 398 -2.42 -27.57 9.49
CA GLN A 398 -2.51 -27.74 8.03
C GLN A 398 -3.90 -27.30 7.56
N ALA A 399 -4.05 -26.87 6.31
CA ALA A 399 -5.27 -26.28 5.77
C ALA A 399 -6.54 -27.12 6.05
N ASP A 400 -6.49 -28.44 5.85
CA ASP A 400 -7.65 -29.33 6.03
C ASP A 400 -8.06 -29.42 7.51
N ALA A 401 -7.10 -29.43 8.44
CA ALA A 401 -7.35 -29.49 9.88
C ALA A 401 -7.81 -28.13 10.46
N VAL A 402 -7.52 -27.02 9.79
CA VAL A 402 -7.98 -25.68 10.21
C VAL A 402 -9.46 -25.51 9.97
N ALA A 403 -10.00 -26.08 8.88
CA ALA A 403 -11.43 -26.04 8.58
C ALA A 403 -12.28 -26.73 9.66
N GLU A 404 -11.77 -27.77 10.30
CA GLU A 404 -12.43 -28.51 11.39
C GLU A 404 -12.31 -27.78 12.76
N ALA A 405 -11.28 -26.99 12.98
CA ALA A 405 -11.00 -26.35 14.28
C ALA A 405 -11.74 -25.02 14.49
N VAL A 406 -12.31 -24.45 13.43
CA VAL A 406 -13.01 -23.14 13.43
C VAL A 406 -14.54 -23.33 13.45
N GLN A 407 -15.06 -24.54 13.27
CA GLN A 407 -16.46 -24.90 13.50
C GLN A 407 -16.73 -25.18 14.98
#